data_52edc0800aa639843889d00ecb5d4497
#
_entry.id   52edc0800aa639843889d00ecb5d4497
#
_cell.length_a   1.000
_cell.length_b   1.000
_cell.length_c   1.000
_cell.angle_alpha   90.00
_cell.angle_beta   90.00
_cell.angle_gamma   90.00
#
_symmetry.space_group_name_H-M   'P 1'
#
loop_
_entity.id
_entity.type
_entity.pdbx_description
1 polymer ?
#
loop_
_entity_poly.entity_id
_entity_poly.type
_entity_poly.pdbx_seq_one_letter_code
_entity_poly.pdbx_strand_id
1 'polypeptide(L)'
;MTTTTGTALDALRARFGAALGTHLENHRGRLRWDAGRLAACQRERLRALLAHAAARSPFYDRRLAGVDLARFELADLVRLPVLSKQQMMAGFDGLATDRRLTRARVEQHLAASADGPSLLLDRYVCLASGGSSGRRGIFVQTIEEYAEFVASFLRPVTAPLAASGAPPAGGIPVAIVGAASPVHASGFGAAAGAGGYPLRTISAPATLPLAELVHQLNQAQPLFLQGHTTKLALLAEEQRAGRLQIAPVAVTAMGELLTDTDRVAIGAAFGVPPMNQFTCTEGLTGQSDPGGTVLTFASDMCITELVDDNNQPVPDGTPSAKVLLTNLYNYTQPLIRYELTDRFTRHPAGSGGGHLRATVDGRADDTFRYGDVALDPLVIRTVMVRTPAALEYQVHQTSRGIDVAVVASGRLDHAALADALGCGLRAAGLTDPQVRVRRVSDVARHPETGKARRFIPC
;
A
#
# COMPACT_ATOMS: atom_id res chain seq x y z
N MET A 1 0.76 23.03 30.00
CA MET A 1 1.70 22.29 29.11
C MET A 1 1.19 22.13 27.64
N THR A 2 0.18 22.87 27.20
CA THR A 2 -0.50 22.71 25.89
C THR A 2 0.04 23.58 24.76
N THR A 3 0.89 24.56 25.03
CA THR A 3 1.40 25.50 24.00
C THR A 3 2.62 25.00 23.22
N THR A 4 3.44 24.12 23.80
CA THR A 4 4.68 23.64 23.15
C THR A 4 4.42 22.55 22.08
N THR A 5 3.35 21.78 22.23
CA THR A 5 2.99 20.69 21.30
C THR A 5 2.41 21.23 19.98
N GLY A 6 1.69 22.35 20.01
CA GLY A 6 1.13 23.01 18.83
C GLY A 6 2.22 23.53 17.89
N THR A 7 3.21 24.22 18.44
CA THR A 7 4.31 24.81 17.64
C THR A 7 5.21 23.76 16.97
N ALA A 8 5.45 22.61 17.60
CA ALA A 8 6.25 21.53 17.02
C ALA A 8 5.52 20.83 15.85
N LEU A 9 4.20 20.60 15.99
CA LEU A 9 3.37 20.02 14.94
C LEU A 9 3.26 20.98 13.74
N ASP A 10 3.10 22.27 13.98
CA ASP A 10 3.02 23.27 12.91
C ASP A 10 4.35 23.39 12.16
N ALA A 11 5.49 23.32 12.86
CA ALA A 11 6.81 23.29 12.25
C ALA A 11 7.01 22.02 11.37
N LEU A 12 6.56 20.85 11.87
CA LEU A 12 6.58 19.60 11.11
C LEU A 12 5.73 19.71 9.84
N ARG A 13 4.51 20.25 9.97
CA ARG A 13 3.59 20.45 8.83
C ARG A 13 4.18 21.40 7.77
N ALA A 14 4.75 22.51 8.21
CA ALA A 14 5.38 23.48 7.31
C ALA A 14 6.56 22.86 6.55
N ARG A 15 7.43 22.13 7.25
CA ARG A 15 8.58 21.42 6.66
C ARG A 15 8.14 20.35 5.69
N PHE A 16 7.19 19.52 6.08
CA PHE A 16 6.64 18.47 5.22
C PHE A 16 5.99 19.05 3.97
N GLY A 17 5.16 20.09 4.11
CA GLY A 17 4.47 20.74 3.00
C GLY A 17 5.43 21.39 2.01
N ALA A 18 6.49 22.05 2.49
CA ALA A 18 7.52 22.63 1.64
C ALA A 18 8.28 21.56 0.84
N ALA A 19 8.68 20.47 1.51
CA ALA A 19 9.36 19.34 0.84
C ALA A 19 8.43 18.65 -0.17
N LEU A 20 7.15 18.43 0.18
CA LEU A 20 6.16 17.85 -0.72
C LEU A 20 5.95 18.71 -1.97
N GLY A 21 5.80 20.02 -1.81
CA GLY A 21 5.66 20.96 -2.94
C GLY A 21 6.84 20.89 -3.90
N THR A 22 8.05 20.88 -3.36
CA THR A 22 9.30 20.74 -4.15
C THR A 22 9.33 19.42 -4.92
N HIS A 23 8.97 18.29 -4.28
CA HIS A 23 8.98 16.98 -4.94
C HIS A 23 7.88 16.87 -5.99
N LEU A 24 6.68 17.38 -5.75
CA LEU A 24 5.61 17.38 -6.75
C LEU A 24 6.00 18.16 -8.00
N GLU A 25 6.67 19.31 -7.85
CA GLU A 25 7.20 20.07 -8.99
C GLU A 25 8.28 19.28 -9.73
N ASN A 26 9.25 18.72 -9.00
CA ASN A 26 10.31 17.89 -9.59
C ASN A 26 9.79 16.62 -10.27
N HIS A 27 8.64 16.09 -9.85
CA HIS A 27 8.02 14.90 -10.43
C HIS A 27 7.10 15.22 -11.62
N ARG A 28 6.90 16.51 -11.94
CA ARG A 28 6.06 16.93 -13.06
C ARG A 28 6.53 16.29 -14.37
N GLY A 29 5.62 15.60 -15.03
CA GLY A 29 5.87 14.92 -16.30
C GLY A 29 6.64 13.61 -16.23
N ARG A 30 7.17 13.18 -15.06
CA ARG A 30 7.95 11.93 -14.96
C ARG A 30 7.14 10.68 -15.33
N LEU A 31 5.83 10.67 -15.08
CA LEU A 31 4.96 9.56 -15.47
C LEU A 31 4.91 9.31 -16.99
N ARG A 32 5.36 10.28 -17.80
CA ARG A 32 5.44 10.18 -19.27
C ARG A 32 6.84 9.92 -19.79
N TRP A 33 7.81 9.62 -18.92
CA TRP A 33 9.16 9.29 -19.35
C TRP A 33 9.16 7.98 -20.13
N ASP A 34 9.88 7.98 -21.25
CA ASP A 34 10.15 6.78 -22.03
C ASP A 34 11.11 5.83 -21.30
N ALA A 35 11.25 4.62 -21.81
CA ALA A 35 12.06 3.57 -21.20
C ALA A 35 13.55 3.96 -21.14
N GLY A 36 14.08 4.68 -22.13
CA GLY A 36 15.48 5.11 -22.14
C GLY A 36 15.80 6.13 -21.04
N ARG A 37 14.96 7.15 -20.92
CA ARG A 37 15.10 8.18 -19.88
C ARG A 37 14.92 7.58 -18.48
N LEU A 38 13.96 6.66 -18.34
CA LEU A 38 13.73 5.98 -17.07
C LEU A 38 14.91 5.10 -16.66
N ALA A 39 15.45 4.29 -17.59
CA ALA A 39 16.61 3.46 -17.34
C ALA A 39 17.86 4.29 -16.97
N ALA A 40 18.06 5.44 -17.62
CA ALA A 40 19.14 6.37 -17.26
C ALA A 40 19.01 6.90 -15.83
N CYS A 41 17.80 7.34 -15.45
CA CYS A 41 17.51 7.82 -14.10
C CYS A 41 17.67 6.69 -13.06
N GLN A 42 17.15 5.51 -13.32
CA GLN A 42 17.30 4.35 -12.44
C GLN A 42 18.77 3.97 -12.23
N ARG A 43 19.57 3.93 -13.27
CA ARG A 43 21.00 3.62 -13.20
C ARG A 43 21.75 4.64 -12.35
N GLU A 44 21.53 5.93 -12.59
CA GLU A 44 22.15 7.00 -11.81
C GLU A 44 21.81 6.89 -10.32
N ARG A 45 20.52 6.81 -10.00
CA ARG A 45 20.03 6.70 -8.61
C ARG A 45 20.51 5.41 -7.94
N LEU A 46 20.53 4.28 -8.67
CA LEU A 46 21.01 3.00 -8.16
C LEU A 46 22.48 3.07 -7.78
N ARG A 47 23.34 3.61 -8.65
CA ARG A 47 24.77 3.79 -8.34
C ARG A 47 24.99 4.68 -7.12
N ALA A 48 24.26 5.79 -7.04
CA ALA A 48 24.32 6.69 -5.89
C ALA A 48 23.88 5.99 -4.60
N LEU A 49 22.77 5.22 -4.65
CA LEU A 49 22.26 4.44 -3.52
C LEU A 49 23.28 3.37 -3.06
N LEU A 50 23.83 2.62 -3.99
CA LEU A 50 24.80 1.56 -3.70
C LEU A 50 26.09 2.14 -3.06
N ALA A 51 26.62 3.22 -3.64
CA ALA A 51 27.79 3.92 -3.09
C ALA A 51 27.54 4.47 -1.68
N HIS A 52 26.37 5.10 -1.46
CA HIS A 52 25.96 5.59 -0.14
C HIS A 52 25.78 4.44 0.86
N ALA A 53 25.12 3.37 0.47
CA ALA A 53 24.87 2.21 1.32
C ALA A 53 26.18 1.52 1.72
N ALA A 54 27.12 1.31 0.80
CA ALA A 54 28.43 0.76 1.08
C ALA A 54 29.24 1.65 2.05
N ALA A 55 29.21 2.98 1.85
CA ALA A 55 29.98 3.91 2.68
C ALA A 55 29.40 4.15 4.08
N ARG A 56 28.07 3.99 4.28
CA ARG A 56 27.38 4.42 5.49
C ARG A 56 26.72 3.29 6.29
N SER A 57 26.53 2.12 5.69
CA SER A 57 25.85 0.97 6.30
C SER A 57 26.83 -0.20 6.45
N PRO A 58 27.26 -0.56 7.65
CA PRO A 58 28.10 -1.76 7.86
C PRO A 58 27.44 -3.05 7.37
N PHE A 59 26.13 -3.09 7.27
CA PHE A 59 25.40 -4.22 6.68
C PHE A 59 25.67 -4.31 5.18
N TYR A 60 25.58 -3.18 4.46
CA TYR A 60 25.79 -3.14 3.02
C TYR A 60 27.27 -3.10 2.62
N ASP A 61 28.16 -2.54 3.43
CA ASP A 61 29.61 -2.63 3.22
C ASP A 61 30.04 -4.09 3.03
N ARG A 62 29.59 -4.98 3.90
CA ARG A 62 29.87 -6.43 3.79
C ARG A 62 29.17 -7.09 2.60
N ARG A 63 27.92 -6.70 2.29
CA ARG A 63 27.13 -7.32 1.22
C ARG A 63 27.56 -6.89 -0.18
N LEU A 64 28.16 -5.72 -0.31
CA LEU A 64 28.64 -5.14 -1.55
C LEU A 64 30.17 -5.25 -1.71
N ALA A 65 30.85 -5.94 -0.78
CA ALA A 65 32.27 -6.15 -0.86
C ALA A 65 32.65 -6.86 -2.18
N GLY A 66 33.62 -6.29 -2.90
CA GLY A 66 34.09 -6.81 -4.19
C GLY A 66 33.21 -6.46 -5.40
N VAL A 67 32.12 -5.70 -5.22
CA VAL A 67 31.29 -5.22 -6.33
C VAL A 67 31.86 -3.92 -6.87
N ASP A 68 32.07 -3.83 -8.20
CA ASP A 68 32.47 -2.57 -8.87
C ASP A 68 31.24 -1.65 -8.98
N LEU A 69 31.03 -0.83 -7.94
CA LEU A 69 29.86 0.07 -7.85
C LEU A 69 29.93 1.20 -8.90
N ALA A 70 31.11 1.59 -9.37
CA ALA A 70 31.26 2.66 -10.37
C ALA A 70 30.76 2.23 -11.75
N ARG A 71 30.88 0.95 -12.07
CA ARG A 71 30.43 0.37 -13.35
C ARG A 71 29.15 -0.44 -13.23
N PHE A 72 28.48 -0.39 -12.09
CA PHE A 72 27.29 -1.21 -11.83
C PHE A 72 26.14 -0.82 -12.77
N GLU A 73 25.59 -1.79 -13.48
CA GLU A 73 24.46 -1.62 -14.41
C GLU A 73 23.17 -2.21 -13.82
N LEU A 74 22.02 -1.84 -14.39
CA LEU A 74 20.72 -2.37 -13.94
C LEU A 74 20.65 -3.90 -14.04
N ALA A 75 21.28 -4.46 -15.07
CA ALA A 75 21.35 -5.92 -15.27
C ALA A 75 22.17 -6.64 -14.18
N ASP A 76 23.07 -5.95 -13.49
CA ASP A 76 23.89 -6.56 -12.43
C ASP A 76 23.11 -6.76 -11.13
N LEU A 77 21.90 -6.16 -11.04
CA LEU A 77 21.09 -6.24 -9.82
C LEU A 77 20.80 -7.69 -9.42
N VAL A 78 20.58 -8.56 -10.38
CA VAL A 78 20.32 -10.01 -10.16
C VAL A 78 21.46 -10.72 -9.42
N ARG A 79 22.69 -10.17 -9.43
CA ARG A 79 23.86 -10.72 -8.72
C ARG A 79 23.86 -10.37 -7.25
N LEU A 80 23.13 -9.33 -6.84
CA LEU A 80 23.06 -8.92 -5.44
C LEU A 80 22.12 -9.86 -4.68
N PRO A 81 22.48 -10.21 -3.43
CA PRO A 81 21.66 -11.09 -2.62
C PRO A 81 20.32 -10.43 -2.26
N VAL A 82 19.25 -11.22 -2.21
CA VAL A 82 17.90 -10.79 -1.80
C VAL A 82 17.91 -10.44 -0.30
N LEU A 83 17.21 -9.38 0.05
CA LEU A 83 17.02 -8.93 1.43
C LEU A 83 15.63 -9.30 1.91
N SER A 84 15.51 -10.29 2.79
CA SER A 84 14.23 -10.62 3.42
C SER A 84 13.90 -9.66 4.57
N LYS A 85 12.61 -9.54 4.91
CA LYS A 85 12.15 -8.79 6.09
C LYS A 85 12.85 -9.27 7.38
N GLN A 86 13.04 -10.57 7.52
CA GLN A 86 13.73 -11.14 8.68
C GLN A 86 15.19 -10.66 8.78
N GLN A 87 15.91 -10.69 7.66
CA GLN A 87 17.31 -10.21 7.60
C GLN A 87 17.39 -8.70 7.87
N MET A 88 16.47 -7.91 7.28
CA MET A 88 16.38 -6.47 7.51
C MET A 88 16.19 -6.16 9.00
N MET A 89 15.22 -6.81 9.64
CA MET A 89 14.92 -6.58 11.06
C MET A 89 16.02 -7.08 12.00
N ALA A 90 16.67 -8.20 11.68
CA ALA A 90 17.80 -8.73 12.45
C ALA A 90 19.05 -7.85 12.30
N GLY A 91 19.26 -7.29 11.11
CA GLY A 91 20.41 -6.43 10.80
C GLY A 91 20.14 -4.93 10.93
N PHE A 92 19.00 -4.51 11.49
CA PHE A 92 18.51 -3.12 11.46
C PHE A 92 19.57 -2.10 11.89
N ASP A 93 20.24 -2.33 13.02
CA ASP A 93 21.26 -1.42 13.57
C ASP A 93 22.47 -1.26 12.65
N GLY A 94 22.80 -2.28 11.86
CA GLY A 94 23.85 -2.23 10.85
C GLY A 94 23.38 -1.70 9.50
N LEU A 95 22.09 -1.80 9.21
CA LEU A 95 21.51 -1.46 7.91
C LEU A 95 21.23 0.05 7.77
N ALA A 96 20.69 0.68 8.82
CA ALA A 96 20.46 2.13 8.82
C ALA A 96 21.78 2.90 8.64
N THR A 97 21.77 3.96 7.85
CA THR A 97 22.98 4.73 7.50
C THR A 97 23.38 5.76 8.55
N ASP A 98 22.45 6.19 9.41
CA ASP A 98 22.75 6.96 10.62
C ASP A 98 22.85 6.02 11.81
N ARG A 99 24.04 5.94 12.41
CA ARG A 99 24.35 5.03 13.54
C ARG A 99 23.57 5.31 14.81
N ARG A 100 22.92 6.49 14.91
CA ARG A 100 22.03 6.85 16.01
C ARG A 100 20.66 6.15 15.90
N LEU A 101 20.30 5.62 14.72
CA LEU A 101 19.08 4.87 14.46
C LEU A 101 19.28 3.40 14.83
N THR A 102 19.05 3.06 16.10
CA THR A 102 18.99 1.67 16.54
C THR A 102 17.55 1.19 16.55
N ARG A 103 17.34 -0.10 16.34
CA ARG A 103 16.01 -0.72 16.40
C ARG A 103 15.29 -0.38 17.70
N ALA A 104 15.97 -0.51 18.83
CA ALA A 104 15.39 -0.20 20.14
C ALA A 104 14.92 1.26 20.24
N ARG A 105 15.71 2.21 19.75
CA ARG A 105 15.36 3.64 19.77
C ARG A 105 14.17 3.94 18.85
N VAL A 106 14.11 3.33 17.68
CA VAL A 106 12.97 3.50 16.75
C VAL A 106 11.71 2.88 17.32
N GLU A 107 11.78 1.68 17.91
CA GLU A 107 10.63 1.03 18.57
C GLU A 107 10.12 1.87 19.76
N GLN A 108 11.02 2.44 20.56
CA GLN A 108 10.66 3.35 21.66
C GLN A 108 9.94 4.61 21.13
N HIS A 109 10.44 5.20 20.03
CA HIS A 109 9.82 6.36 19.41
C HIS A 109 8.42 6.02 18.85
N LEU A 110 8.28 4.89 18.16
CA LEU A 110 6.99 4.44 17.64
C LEU A 110 5.96 4.22 18.76
N ALA A 111 6.38 3.68 19.90
CA ALA A 111 5.51 3.49 21.06
C ALA A 111 5.07 4.83 21.68
N ALA A 112 5.95 5.84 21.66
CA ALA A 112 5.66 7.18 22.20
C ALA A 112 4.84 8.04 21.21
N SER A 113 4.77 7.69 19.92
CA SER A 113 4.09 8.48 18.87
C SER A 113 2.62 8.08 18.66
N ALA A 114 2.01 7.36 19.60
CA ALA A 114 0.62 6.91 19.48
C ALA A 114 -0.37 8.09 19.35
N ASP A 115 -0.09 9.22 20.02
CA ASP A 115 -1.01 10.35 20.14
C ASP A 115 -0.83 11.43 19.05
N GLY A 116 0.18 11.33 18.21
CA GLY A 116 0.42 12.31 17.13
C GLY A 116 1.71 12.08 16.35
N PRO A 117 1.83 12.67 15.14
CA PRO A 117 3.03 12.55 14.35
C PRO A 117 4.18 13.33 14.98
N SER A 118 5.32 12.67 15.09
CA SER A 118 6.57 13.25 15.60
C SER A 118 7.77 12.73 14.81
N LEU A 119 8.89 13.46 14.89
CA LEU A 119 10.13 13.08 14.23
C LEU A 119 11.14 12.58 15.24
N LEU A 120 11.71 11.41 15.02
CA LEU A 120 12.85 10.93 15.77
C LEU A 120 14.08 11.79 15.42
N LEU A 121 14.77 12.32 16.45
CA LEU A 121 15.90 13.24 16.28
C LEU A 121 15.58 14.47 15.44
N ASP A 122 14.34 14.98 15.51
CA ASP A 122 13.82 16.13 14.73
C ASP A 122 14.02 15.99 13.19
N ARG A 123 14.21 14.78 12.72
CA ARG A 123 14.56 14.49 11.33
C ARG A 123 13.82 13.33 10.71
N TYR A 124 13.62 12.25 11.45
CA TYR A 124 13.22 10.98 10.88
C TYR A 124 11.77 10.64 11.13
N VAL A 125 11.05 10.33 10.07
CA VAL A 125 9.75 9.66 10.10
C VAL A 125 9.99 8.18 10.36
N CYS A 126 9.36 7.65 11.39
CA CYS A 126 9.41 6.23 11.74
C CYS A 126 8.05 5.60 11.47
N LEU A 127 8.03 4.54 10.69
CA LEU A 127 6.82 3.84 10.29
C LEU A 127 6.90 2.35 10.62
N ALA A 128 5.74 1.76 10.85
CA ALA A 128 5.61 0.33 11.02
C ALA A 128 4.62 -0.26 10.01
N SER A 129 4.98 -1.38 9.40
CA SER A 129 4.03 -2.14 8.59
C SER A 129 3.02 -2.87 9.50
N GLY A 130 1.77 -3.02 9.01
CA GLY A 130 0.69 -3.68 9.77
C GLY A 130 0.89 -5.17 10.04
N GLY A 131 2.03 -5.77 9.65
CA GLY A 131 2.36 -7.15 9.99
C GLY A 131 1.40 -8.19 9.43
N SER A 132 0.82 -7.98 8.25
CA SER A 132 -0.09 -8.94 7.59
C SER A 132 0.52 -10.35 7.44
N SER A 133 1.86 -10.46 7.45
CA SER A 133 2.62 -11.71 7.49
C SER A 133 2.95 -12.19 8.91
N GLY A 134 2.30 -11.63 9.96
CA GLY A 134 2.62 -11.92 11.36
C GLY A 134 3.91 -11.27 11.89
N ARG A 135 4.70 -10.62 11.03
CA ARG A 135 5.96 -9.94 11.41
C ARG A 135 5.89 -8.46 11.07
N ARG A 136 5.93 -7.61 12.08
CA ARG A 136 6.02 -6.16 11.96
C ARG A 136 7.36 -5.78 11.34
N GLY A 137 7.37 -4.96 10.27
CA GLY A 137 8.55 -4.29 9.75
C GLY A 137 8.62 -2.85 10.25
N ILE A 138 9.83 -2.35 10.49
CA ILE A 138 10.08 -0.96 10.87
C ILE A 138 10.81 -0.28 9.72
N PHE A 139 10.34 0.89 9.33
CA PHE A 139 10.87 1.68 8.22
C PHE A 139 11.13 3.10 8.68
N VAL A 140 12.34 3.59 8.37
CA VAL A 140 12.80 4.92 8.77
C VAL A 140 13.26 5.68 7.53
N GLN A 141 12.89 6.94 7.45
CA GLN A 141 13.25 7.84 6.37
C GLN A 141 13.28 9.28 6.89
N THR A 142 13.99 10.18 6.24
CA THR A 142 13.89 11.60 6.59
C THR A 142 12.50 12.12 6.20
N ILE A 143 12.13 13.30 6.71
CA ILE A 143 10.87 13.93 6.32
C ILE A 143 10.86 14.29 4.82
N GLU A 144 12.01 14.60 4.24
CA GLU A 144 12.20 14.88 2.82
C GLU A 144 12.00 13.61 1.97
N GLU A 145 12.61 12.48 2.38
CA GLU A 145 12.42 11.17 1.74
C GLU A 145 10.95 10.72 1.85
N TYR A 146 10.30 10.97 2.99
CA TYR A 146 8.88 10.71 3.15
C TYR A 146 8.02 11.60 2.25
N ALA A 147 8.37 12.86 2.11
CA ALA A 147 7.67 13.78 1.20
C ALA A 147 7.82 13.35 -0.26
N GLU A 148 9.01 12.85 -0.67
CA GLU A 148 9.22 12.27 -2.01
C GLU A 148 8.37 11.02 -2.23
N PHE A 149 8.25 10.15 -1.22
CA PHE A 149 7.33 9.02 -1.24
C PHE A 149 5.87 9.47 -1.45
N VAL A 150 5.40 10.44 -0.67
CA VAL A 150 4.04 10.96 -0.78
C VAL A 150 3.81 11.61 -2.15
N ALA A 151 4.76 12.37 -2.66
CA ALA A 151 4.69 12.98 -3.99
C ALA A 151 4.52 11.92 -5.08
N SER A 152 5.12 10.74 -4.94
CA SER A 152 5.07 9.69 -5.97
C SER A 152 3.64 9.19 -6.26
N PHE A 153 2.78 9.11 -5.25
CA PHE A 153 1.39 8.68 -5.43
C PHE A 153 0.38 9.83 -5.51
N LEU A 154 0.76 11.06 -5.12
CA LEU A 154 -0.10 12.23 -5.31
C LEU A 154 0.02 12.83 -6.72
N ARG A 155 1.16 12.71 -7.38
CA ARG A 155 1.41 13.33 -8.70
C ARG A 155 0.39 12.99 -9.80
N PRO A 156 -0.21 11.78 -9.87
CA PRO A 156 -1.23 11.49 -10.88
C PRO A 156 -2.52 12.31 -10.68
N VAL A 157 -2.84 12.64 -9.43
CA VAL A 157 -4.05 13.39 -9.05
C VAL A 157 -3.80 14.89 -9.10
N THR A 158 -2.64 15.34 -8.64
CA THR A 158 -2.32 16.77 -8.52
C THR A 158 -1.93 17.44 -9.85
N ALA A 159 -1.39 16.68 -10.81
CA ALA A 159 -1.02 17.23 -12.11
C ALA A 159 -2.22 17.79 -12.91
N PRO A 160 -3.38 17.10 -13.01
CA PRO A 160 -4.59 17.66 -13.61
C PRO A 160 -5.14 18.88 -12.85
N LEU A 161 -5.07 18.86 -11.51
CA LEU A 161 -5.54 19.96 -10.68
C LEU A 161 -4.71 21.25 -10.88
N ALA A 162 -3.39 21.12 -10.98
CA ALA A 162 -2.52 22.25 -11.29
C ALA A 162 -2.82 22.88 -12.66
N ALA A 163 -3.37 22.11 -13.60
CA ALA A 163 -3.78 22.59 -14.91
C ALA A 163 -5.16 23.27 -14.92
N SER A 164 -6.01 23.05 -13.92
CA SER A 164 -7.40 23.54 -13.87
C SER A 164 -7.57 24.91 -13.20
N GLY A 165 -6.49 25.55 -12.72
CA GLY A 165 -6.52 26.89 -12.12
C GLY A 165 -6.23 26.92 -10.62
N ALA A 166 -6.45 28.07 -9.98
CA ALA A 166 -6.15 28.24 -8.56
C ALA A 166 -7.05 27.35 -7.69
N PRO A 167 -6.49 26.69 -6.64
CA PRO A 167 -7.27 25.89 -5.73
C PRO A 167 -8.28 26.75 -4.94
N PRO A 168 -9.38 26.18 -4.45
CA PRO A 168 -10.34 26.91 -3.65
C PRO A 168 -9.71 27.48 -2.38
N ALA A 169 -10.22 28.62 -1.91
CA ALA A 169 -9.81 29.18 -0.64
C ALA A 169 -9.98 28.14 0.49
N GLY A 170 -8.90 27.88 1.24
CA GLY A 170 -8.89 26.84 2.29
C GLY A 170 -8.45 25.45 1.82
N GLY A 171 -8.03 25.32 0.55
CA GLY A 171 -7.49 24.09 -0.01
C GLY A 171 -8.56 23.06 -0.44
N ILE A 172 -8.12 22.07 -1.20
CA ILE A 172 -8.95 21.00 -1.74
C ILE A 172 -9.21 19.95 -0.63
N PRO A 173 -10.47 19.69 -0.25
CA PRO A 173 -10.77 18.72 0.81
C PRO A 173 -10.56 17.28 0.35
N VAL A 174 -9.64 16.58 1.00
CA VAL A 174 -9.27 15.19 0.76
C VAL A 174 -9.56 14.38 2.01
N ALA A 175 -10.54 13.49 1.96
CA ALA A 175 -10.78 12.55 3.06
C ALA A 175 -9.97 11.28 2.88
N ILE A 176 -9.26 10.88 3.95
CA ILE A 176 -8.48 9.63 4.01
C ILE A 176 -9.13 8.70 5.03
N VAL A 177 -9.84 7.68 4.53
CA VAL A 177 -10.43 6.61 5.33
C VAL A 177 -9.40 5.49 5.49
N GLY A 178 -8.54 5.63 6.50
CA GLY A 178 -7.36 4.79 6.65
C GLY A 178 -6.95 4.55 8.11
N ALA A 179 -5.68 4.21 8.32
CA ALA A 179 -5.13 4.00 9.65
C ALA A 179 -5.24 5.28 10.50
N ALA A 180 -5.69 5.13 11.74
CA ALA A 180 -5.77 6.22 12.70
C ALA A 180 -4.39 6.63 13.23
N SER A 181 -3.55 5.63 13.51
CA SER A 181 -2.27 5.84 14.16
C SER A 181 -1.20 6.40 13.20
N PRO A 182 -0.46 7.45 13.61
CA PRO A 182 0.62 8.03 12.81
C PRO A 182 1.86 7.13 12.66
N VAL A 183 1.89 5.98 13.32
CA VAL A 183 2.95 4.97 13.09
C VAL A 183 2.79 4.24 11.75
N HIS A 184 1.65 4.38 11.08
CA HIS A 184 1.42 3.85 9.74
C HIS A 184 1.56 4.96 8.68
N ALA A 185 2.03 4.63 7.48
CA ALA A 185 2.30 5.59 6.42
C ALA A 185 1.08 6.47 6.09
N SER A 186 -0.12 5.89 5.95
CA SER A 186 -1.35 6.66 5.71
C SER A 186 -1.77 7.53 6.90
N GLY A 187 -1.60 7.02 8.12
CA GLY A 187 -1.92 7.75 9.34
C GLY A 187 -0.98 8.93 9.58
N PHE A 188 0.34 8.74 9.35
CA PHE A 188 1.31 9.83 9.45
C PHE A 188 0.99 10.93 8.45
N GLY A 189 0.78 10.59 7.18
CA GLY A 189 0.45 11.56 6.14
C GLY A 189 -0.86 12.30 6.40
N ALA A 190 -1.89 11.59 6.91
CA ALA A 190 -3.16 12.21 7.28
C ALA A 190 -3.01 13.18 8.45
N ALA A 191 -2.23 12.82 9.48
CA ALA A 191 -2.04 13.64 10.68
C ALA A 191 -1.05 14.81 10.46
N ALA A 192 0.02 14.59 9.68
CA ALA A 192 0.96 15.64 9.29
C ALA A 192 0.29 16.67 8.36
N GLY A 193 -0.67 16.22 7.54
CA GLY A 193 -1.31 17.08 6.55
C GLY A 193 -0.35 17.52 5.45
N ALA A 194 -0.87 18.16 4.40
CA ALA A 194 -0.05 18.65 3.29
C ALA A 194 0.35 20.13 3.49
N GLY A 195 0.72 20.55 4.69
CA GLY A 195 0.93 21.94 5.09
C GLY A 195 1.57 22.82 3.99
N GLY A 196 0.89 23.89 3.62
CA GLY A 196 1.34 24.79 2.57
C GLY A 196 1.06 24.34 1.12
N TYR A 197 0.65 23.08 0.89
CA TYR A 197 0.11 22.63 -0.39
C TYR A 197 -1.41 22.78 -0.39
N PRO A 198 -2.07 23.03 -1.53
CA PRO A 198 -3.50 23.34 -1.57
C PRO A 198 -4.43 22.13 -1.28
N LEU A 199 -4.01 21.21 -0.41
CA LEU A 199 -4.80 20.09 0.04
C LEU A 199 -5.17 20.27 1.53
N ARG A 200 -6.47 20.17 1.83
CA ARG A 200 -6.99 20.12 3.19
C ARG A 200 -7.31 18.66 3.54
N THR A 201 -6.39 18.01 4.23
CA THR A 201 -6.55 16.61 4.63
C THR A 201 -7.56 16.48 5.76
N ILE A 202 -8.52 15.56 5.60
CA ILE A 202 -9.52 15.16 6.56
C ILE A 202 -9.20 13.72 6.96
N SER A 203 -8.73 13.52 8.18
CA SER A 203 -8.48 12.19 8.71
C SER A 203 -9.81 11.55 9.14
N ALA A 204 -10.17 10.44 8.53
CA ALA A 204 -11.34 9.64 8.84
C ALA A 204 -10.91 8.20 9.20
N PRO A 205 -10.61 7.91 10.48
CA PRO A 205 -10.08 6.62 10.88
C PRO A 205 -10.98 5.46 10.46
N ALA A 206 -10.44 4.49 9.72
CA ALA A 206 -11.20 3.32 9.26
C ALA A 206 -11.69 2.42 10.41
N THR A 207 -11.18 2.65 11.64
CA THR A 207 -11.60 1.98 12.87
C THR A 207 -12.85 2.58 13.51
N LEU A 208 -13.28 3.77 13.07
CA LEU A 208 -14.52 4.38 13.58
C LEU A 208 -15.76 3.55 13.20
N PRO A 209 -16.82 3.61 14.03
CA PRO A 209 -18.14 3.11 13.67
C PRO A 209 -18.62 3.73 12.34
N LEU A 210 -19.29 2.93 11.50
CA LEU A 210 -19.70 3.37 10.16
C LEU A 210 -20.58 4.63 10.21
N ALA A 211 -21.50 4.70 11.16
CA ALA A 211 -22.37 5.86 11.32
C ALA A 211 -21.60 7.16 11.63
N GLU A 212 -20.52 7.05 12.38
CA GLU A 212 -19.66 8.19 12.71
C GLU A 212 -18.82 8.64 11.50
N LEU A 213 -18.29 7.67 10.72
CA LEU A 213 -17.63 7.97 9.45
C LEU A 213 -18.58 8.69 8.47
N VAL A 214 -19.82 8.22 8.36
CA VAL A 214 -20.87 8.85 7.53
C VAL A 214 -21.12 10.29 8.00
N HIS A 215 -21.29 10.50 9.30
CA HIS A 215 -21.49 11.83 9.87
C HIS A 215 -20.32 12.78 9.54
N GLN A 216 -19.09 12.34 9.79
CA GLN A 216 -17.89 13.15 9.53
C GLN A 216 -17.75 13.49 8.03
N LEU A 217 -17.99 12.53 7.14
CA LEU A 217 -17.88 12.74 5.69
C LEU A 217 -18.99 13.68 5.17
N ASN A 218 -20.21 13.57 5.70
CA ASN A 218 -21.30 14.50 5.39
C ASN A 218 -20.99 15.95 5.80
N GLN A 219 -20.32 16.15 6.93
CA GLN A 219 -19.87 17.48 7.36
C GLN A 219 -18.70 17.99 6.52
N ALA A 220 -17.77 17.11 6.18
CA ALA A 220 -16.51 17.47 5.53
C ALA A 220 -16.64 17.75 4.02
N GLN A 221 -17.65 17.14 3.35
CA GLN A 221 -17.91 17.24 1.90
C GLN A 221 -16.62 17.11 1.07
N PRO A 222 -15.92 15.95 1.12
CA PRO A 222 -14.64 15.78 0.44
C PRO A 222 -14.81 15.79 -1.08
N LEU A 223 -13.93 16.50 -1.78
CA LEU A 223 -13.80 16.40 -3.24
C LEU A 223 -12.99 15.16 -3.66
N PHE A 224 -12.04 14.72 -2.82
CA PHE A 224 -11.30 13.48 -3.02
C PHE A 224 -11.57 12.54 -1.85
N LEU A 225 -12.01 11.32 -2.17
CA LEU A 225 -12.23 10.28 -1.20
C LEU A 225 -11.22 9.15 -1.42
N GLN A 226 -10.33 8.94 -0.45
CA GLN A 226 -9.35 7.87 -0.50
C GLN A 226 -9.56 6.94 0.71
N GLY A 227 -9.52 5.62 0.49
CA GLY A 227 -9.72 4.72 1.63
C GLY A 227 -9.46 3.24 1.32
N HIS A 228 -9.52 2.43 2.39
CA HIS A 228 -9.47 0.99 2.25
C HIS A 228 -10.69 0.49 1.45
N THR A 229 -10.44 -0.42 0.52
CA THR A 229 -11.48 -0.92 -0.40
C THR A 229 -12.74 -1.37 0.32
N THR A 230 -12.59 -2.16 1.39
CA THR A 230 -13.74 -2.69 2.14
C THR A 230 -14.52 -1.58 2.85
N LYS A 231 -13.87 -0.53 3.34
CA LYS A 231 -14.57 0.64 3.94
C LYS A 231 -15.26 1.48 2.89
N LEU A 232 -14.64 1.68 1.71
CA LEU A 232 -15.28 2.38 0.60
C LEU A 232 -16.51 1.63 0.09
N ALA A 233 -16.49 0.29 0.06
CA ALA A 233 -17.65 -0.52 -0.29
C ALA A 233 -18.82 -0.33 0.71
N LEU A 234 -18.53 -0.30 2.02
CA LEU A 234 -19.54 -0.01 3.04
C LEU A 234 -20.09 1.43 2.90
N LEU A 235 -19.22 2.41 2.66
CA LEU A 235 -19.65 3.81 2.42
C LEU A 235 -20.48 3.94 1.14
N ALA A 236 -20.22 3.14 0.12
CA ALA A 236 -21.03 3.08 -1.09
C ALA A 236 -22.46 2.59 -0.81
N GLU A 237 -22.63 1.62 0.11
CA GLU A 237 -23.97 1.19 0.57
C GLU A 237 -24.69 2.33 1.31
N GLU A 238 -23.99 3.09 2.16
CA GLU A 238 -24.54 4.24 2.86
C GLU A 238 -24.94 5.36 1.91
N GLN A 239 -24.15 5.59 0.86
CA GLN A 239 -24.45 6.56 -0.20
C GLN A 239 -25.71 6.16 -0.98
N ARG A 240 -25.84 4.89 -1.38
CA ARG A 240 -27.03 4.37 -2.08
C ARG A 240 -28.29 4.41 -1.19
N ALA A 241 -28.12 4.23 0.10
CA ALA A 241 -29.21 4.33 1.07
C ALA A 241 -29.60 5.79 1.44
N GLY A 242 -28.89 6.79 0.88
CA GLY A 242 -29.14 8.20 1.14
C GLY A 242 -28.67 8.71 2.53
N ARG A 243 -27.99 7.87 3.33
CA ARG A 243 -27.42 8.25 4.63
C ARG A 243 -26.11 9.00 4.48
N LEU A 244 -25.25 8.59 3.55
CA LEU A 244 -24.13 9.37 3.10
C LEU A 244 -24.55 10.23 1.91
N GLN A 245 -24.17 11.51 1.89
CA GLN A 245 -24.56 12.48 0.86
C GLN A 245 -23.32 13.33 0.50
N ILE A 246 -22.39 12.74 -0.23
CA ILE A 246 -21.18 13.39 -0.73
C ILE A 246 -21.08 13.24 -2.25
N ALA A 247 -20.36 14.15 -2.91
CA ALA A 247 -20.15 14.13 -4.35
C ALA A 247 -18.66 14.28 -4.69
N PRO A 248 -17.83 13.25 -4.39
CA PRO A 248 -16.41 13.32 -4.70
C PRO A 248 -16.17 13.32 -6.22
N VAL A 249 -15.20 14.11 -6.69
CA VAL A 249 -14.78 14.12 -8.09
C VAL A 249 -13.78 13.02 -8.40
N ALA A 250 -13.18 12.42 -7.37
CA ALA A 250 -12.33 11.25 -7.50
C ALA A 250 -12.42 10.36 -6.24
N VAL A 251 -12.41 9.05 -6.47
CA VAL A 251 -12.37 8.02 -5.44
C VAL A 251 -11.14 7.13 -5.67
N THR A 252 -10.36 6.87 -4.62
CA THR A 252 -9.17 6.03 -4.68
C THR A 252 -9.26 4.92 -3.64
N ALA A 253 -9.30 3.67 -4.11
CA ALA A 253 -9.22 2.48 -3.27
C ALA A 253 -7.76 2.10 -3.02
N MET A 254 -7.38 1.87 -1.75
CA MET A 254 -6.00 1.57 -1.39
C MET A 254 -5.88 0.52 -0.28
N GLY A 255 -4.70 -0.09 -0.20
CA GLY A 255 -4.26 -0.93 0.94
C GLY A 255 -4.92 -2.29 1.04
N GLU A 256 -5.89 -2.58 0.21
CA GLU A 256 -6.59 -3.86 0.06
C GLU A 256 -6.87 -4.11 -1.43
N LEU A 257 -7.13 -5.36 -1.81
CA LEU A 257 -7.46 -5.67 -3.19
C LEU A 257 -8.80 -5.02 -3.59
N LEU A 258 -8.81 -4.28 -4.70
CA LEU A 258 -10.02 -3.78 -5.33
C LEU A 258 -10.57 -4.86 -6.29
N THR A 259 -11.63 -5.53 -5.89
CA THR A 259 -12.30 -6.53 -6.75
C THR A 259 -13.18 -5.84 -7.80
N ASP A 260 -13.54 -6.56 -8.88
CA ASP A 260 -14.47 -6.02 -9.90
C ASP A 260 -15.83 -5.67 -9.30
N THR A 261 -16.31 -6.48 -8.34
CA THR A 261 -17.56 -6.20 -7.64
C THR A 261 -17.49 -4.92 -6.82
N ASP A 262 -16.42 -4.74 -6.02
CA ASP A 262 -16.21 -3.52 -5.24
C ASP A 262 -16.06 -2.29 -6.16
N ARG A 263 -15.32 -2.44 -7.27
CA ARG A 263 -15.09 -1.37 -8.25
C ARG A 263 -16.40 -0.88 -8.87
N VAL A 264 -17.27 -1.82 -9.28
CA VAL A 264 -18.57 -1.49 -9.86
C VAL A 264 -19.49 -0.84 -8.81
N ALA A 265 -19.56 -1.41 -7.61
CA ALA A 265 -20.42 -0.90 -6.53
C ALA A 265 -20.02 0.51 -6.08
N ILE A 266 -18.71 0.74 -5.88
CA ILE A 266 -18.16 2.05 -5.48
C ILE A 266 -18.43 3.07 -6.61
N GLY A 267 -18.13 2.71 -7.87
CA GLY A 267 -18.31 3.59 -9.01
C GLY A 267 -19.76 4.02 -9.20
N ALA A 268 -20.70 3.07 -9.08
CA ALA A 268 -22.13 3.35 -9.21
C ALA A 268 -22.64 4.24 -8.06
N ALA A 269 -22.15 4.06 -6.84
CA ALA A 269 -22.62 4.83 -5.69
C ALA A 269 -22.14 6.28 -5.70
N PHE A 270 -20.90 6.54 -6.09
CA PHE A 270 -20.30 7.88 -6.07
C PHE A 270 -20.35 8.59 -7.43
N GLY A 271 -20.80 7.92 -8.49
CA GLY A 271 -20.92 8.52 -9.84
C GLY A 271 -19.56 8.71 -10.55
N VAL A 272 -18.47 8.20 -9.98
CA VAL A 272 -17.12 8.29 -10.56
C VAL A 272 -16.41 6.93 -10.44
N PRO A 273 -15.75 6.46 -11.51
CA PRO A 273 -15.04 5.19 -11.46
C PRO A 273 -13.84 5.28 -10.51
N PRO A 274 -13.71 4.36 -9.53
CA PRO A 274 -12.61 4.42 -8.58
C PRO A 274 -11.27 4.09 -9.25
N MET A 275 -10.21 4.75 -8.79
CA MET A 275 -8.83 4.39 -9.08
C MET A 275 -8.37 3.33 -8.07
N ASN A 276 -7.54 2.38 -8.53
CA ASN A 276 -6.85 1.43 -7.67
C ASN A 276 -5.45 1.94 -7.35
N GLN A 277 -5.08 2.01 -6.07
CA GLN A 277 -3.76 2.47 -5.63
C GLN A 277 -3.07 1.38 -4.81
N PHE A 278 -1.92 0.95 -5.29
CA PHE A 278 -0.97 0.16 -4.51
C PHE A 278 0.02 1.09 -3.81
N THR A 279 0.18 0.90 -2.52
CA THR A 279 1.16 1.65 -1.72
C THR A 279 1.62 0.77 -0.58
N CYS A 280 2.92 0.53 -0.48
CA CYS A 280 3.52 -0.18 0.64
C CYS A 280 4.50 0.70 1.42
N THR A 281 4.68 0.40 2.69
CA THR A 281 5.56 1.15 3.61
C THR A 281 7.03 1.06 3.18
N GLU A 282 7.38 0.05 2.42
CA GLU A 282 8.68 -0.19 1.79
C GLU A 282 9.00 0.82 0.68
N GLY A 283 7.99 1.56 0.20
CA GLY A 283 8.16 2.71 -0.69
C GLY A 283 7.71 2.51 -2.13
N LEU A 284 7.18 1.34 -2.51
CA LEU A 284 6.62 1.14 -3.84
C LEU A 284 5.21 1.72 -3.93
N THR A 285 4.96 2.48 -5.00
CA THR A 285 3.65 3.06 -5.29
C THR A 285 3.26 2.79 -6.74
N GLY A 286 1.98 2.54 -6.96
CA GLY A 286 1.39 2.39 -8.28
C GLY A 286 -0.08 2.79 -8.26
N GLN A 287 -0.60 3.28 -9.38
CA GLN A 287 -1.99 3.72 -9.51
C GLN A 287 -2.54 3.36 -10.89
N SER A 288 -3.81 2.96 -10.92
CA SER A 288 -4.54 2.73 -12.17
C SER A 288 -5.13 4.04 -12.71
N ASP A 289 -5.51 4.02 -13.98
CA ASP A 289 -6.49 4.98 -14.48
C ASP A 289 -7.85 4.78 -13.78
N PRO A 290 -8.75 5.79 -13.80
CA PRO A 290 -10.10 5.63 -13.25
C PRO A 290 -10.83 4.42 -13.85
N GLY A 291 -11.32 3.53 -13.00
CA GLY A 291 -11.98 2.28 -13.42
C GLY A 291 -11.04 1.20 -13.94
N GLY A 292 -9.74 1.46 -14.05
CA GLY A 292 -8.75 0.50 -14.52
C GLY A 292 -8.33 -0.52 -13.45
N THR A 293 -7.78 -1.65 -13.92
CA THR A 293 -7.22 -2.71 -13.07
C THR A 293 -5.69 -2.78 -13.14
N VAL A 294 -5.11 -2.29 -14.23
CA VAL A 294 -3.66 -2.26 -14.43
C VAL A 294 -3.08 -0.99 -13.82
N LEU A 295 -2.13 -1.15 -12.91
CA LEU A 295 -1.46 -0.04 -12.25
C LEU A 295 -0.20 0.35 -13.02
N THR A 296 0.07 1.65 -13.09
CA THR A 296 1.36 2.21 -13.50
C THR A 296 2.17 2.50 -12.24
N PHE A 297 3.31 1.83 -12.07
CA PHE A 297 4.18 1.95 -10.92
C PHE A 297 5.21 3.06 -11.09
N ALA A 298 5.58 3.71 -9.99
CA ALA A 298 6.56 4.78 -9.95
C ALA A 298 8.00 4.25 -10.15
N SER A 299 8.32 3.78 -11.38
CA SER A 299 9.61 3.16 -11.69
C SER A 299 10.80 4.14 -11.66
N ASP A 300 10.56 5.45 -11.66
CA ASP A 300 11.58 6.46 -11.40
C ASP A 300 12.00 6.54 -9.92
N MET A 301 11.18 5.95 -9.04
CA MET A 301 11.38 5.91 -7.59
C MET A 301 11.89 4.56 -7.10
N CYS A 302 11.52 3.49 -7.79
CA CYS A 302 11.85 2.12 -7.40
C CYS A 302 12.18 1.27 -8.62
N ILE A 303 13.15 0.35 -8.48
CA ILE A 303 13.31 -0.77 -9.41
C ILE A 303 12.50 -1.93 -8.84
N THR A 304 11.66 -2.51 -9.69
CA THR A 304 10.73 -3.59 -9.32
C THR A 304 11.00 -4.80 -10.20
N GLU A 305 11.56 -5.86 -9.61
CA GLU A 305 11.83 -7.13 -10.26
C GLU A 305 10.68 -8.09 -9.97
N LEU A 306 10.00 -8.59 -11.00
CA LEU A 306 8.98 -9.64 -10.89
C LEU A 306 9.67 -10.98 -11.07
N VAL A 307 9.68 -11.82 -10.03
CA VAL A 307 10.50 -13.03 -10.01
C VAL A 307 9.71 -14.27 -9.59
N ASP A 308 10.24 -15.43 -9.97
CA ASP A 308 9.82 -16.74 -9.49
C ASP A 308 10.35 -17.05 -8.07
N ASP A 309 10.10 -18.25 -7.56
CA ASP A 309 10.59 -18.69 -6.25
C ASP A 309 12.13 -18.75 -6.18
N ASN A 310 12.81 -18.92 -7.32
CA ASN A 310 14.27 -18.97 -7.44
C ASN A 310 14.90 -17.58 -7.68
N ASN A 311 14.12 -16.50 -7.57
CA ASN A 311 14.52 -15.11 -7.83
C ASN A 311 14.94 -14.84 -9.28
N GLN A 312 14.44 -15.64 -10.25
CA GLN A 312 14.64 -15.40 -11.67
C GLN A 312 13.48 -14.59 -12.24
N PRO A 313 13.75 -13.64 -13.16
CA PRO A 313 12.70 -12.85 -13.78
C PRO A 313 11.64 -13.73 -14.46
N VAL A 314 10.36 -13.41 -14.29
CA VAL A 314 9.27 -14.08 -14.99
C VAL A 314 8.94 -13.36 -16.31
N PRO A 315 8.49 -14.09 -17.35
CA PRO A 315 8.02 -13.50 -18.59
C PRO A 315 6.82 -12.56 -18.39
N ASP A 316 6.65 -11.61 -19.32
CA ASP A 316 5.47 -10.75 -19.36
C ASP A 316 4.19 -11.60 -19.47
N GLY A 317 3.14 -11.17 -18.77
CA GLY A 317 1.87 -11.89 -18.68
C GLY A 317 1.87 -13.09 -17.73
N THR A 318 3.02 -13.42 -17.12
CA THR A 318 3.13 -14.50 -16.12
C THR A 318 3.06 -13.90 -14.70
N PRO A 319 2.21 -14.43 -13.80
CA PRO A 319 2.20 -14.02 -12.40
C PRO A 319 3.55 -14.32 -11.74
N SER A 320 4.11 -13.33 -11.05
CA SER A 320 5.31 -13.53 -10.23
C SER A 320 4.99 -14.32 -8.97
N ALA A 321 5.96 -15.05 -8.43
CA ALA A 321 5.86 -15.65 -7.10
C ALA A 321 5.99 -14.57 -6.01
N LYS A 322 6.83 -13.55 -6.26
CA LYS A 322 7.11 -12.42 -5.38
C LYS A 322 7.69 -11.25 -6.17
N VAL A 323 7.86 -10.13 -5.49
CA VAL A 323 8.47 -8.91 -6.05
C VAL A 323 9.74 -8.58 -5.26
N LEU A 324 10.83 -8.24 -5.96
CA LEU A 324 12.03 -7.69 -5.32
C LEU A 324 12.07 -6.18 -5.59
N LEU A 325 12.15 -5.42 -4.52
CA LEU A 325 12.11 -3.97 -4.54
C LEU A 325 13.48 -3.37 -4.25
N THR A 326 13.97 -2.48 -5.11
CA THR A 326 15.08 -1.58 -4.79
C THR A 326 14.54 -0.15 -4.74
N ASN A 327 14.51 0.42 -3.54
CA ASN A 327 14.02 1.77 -3.28
C ASN A 327 15.12 2.78 -3.57
N LEU A 328 14.93 3.67 -4.56
CA LEU A 328 15.95 4.57 -5.08
C LEU A 328 16.00 5.94 -4.40
N TYR A 329 15.17 6.20 -3.40
CA TYR A 329 15.07 7.51 -2.74
C TYR A 329 15.28 7.47 -1.22
N ASN A 330 15.13 6.32 -0.57
CA ASN A 330 15.38 6.18 0.86
C ASN A 330 16.86 5.82 1.10
N TYR A 331 17.67 6.81 1.37
CA TYR A 331 19.09 6.67 1.72
C TYR A 331 19.29 6.42 3.21
N THR A 332 18.29 6.73 4.05
CA THR A 332 18.34 6.51 5.50
C THR A 332 18.32 5.03 5.87
N GLN A 333 17.43 4.27 5.23
CA GLN A 333 17.32 2.82 5.38
C GLN A 333 17.25 2.19 3.98
N PRO A 334 18.41 1.99 3.31
CA PRO A 334 18.43 1.44 1.97
C PRO A 334 17.76 0.07 1.90
N LEU A 335 16.84 -0.10 0.96
CA LEU A 335 16.22 -1.39 0.63
C LEU A 335 16.67 -1.78 -0.77
N ILE A 336 17.58 -2.74 -0.87
CA ILE A 336 18.17 -3.22 -2.13
C ILE A 336 17.76 -4.67 -2.31
N ARG A 337 17.01 -4.98 -3.38
CA ARG A 337 16.38 -6.28 -3.65
C ARG A 337 15.60 -6.82 -2.45
N TYR A 338 14.80 -5.94 -1.82
CA TYR A 338 13.98 -6.31 -0.69
C TYR A 338 12.74 -7.11 -1.14
N GLU A 339 12.49 -8.23 -0.48
CA GLU A 339 11.43 -9.17 -0.82
C GLU A 339 10.06 -8.69 -0.33
N LEU A 340 9.15 -8.46 -1.27
CA LEU A 340 7.72 -8.29 -1.04
C LEU A 340 7.00 -9.59 -1.43
N THR A 341 6.05 -10.01 -0.60
CA THR A 341 5.25 -11.23 -0.85
C THR A 341 4.05 -10.98 -1.78
N ASP A 342 3.92 -9.76 -2.27
CA ASP A 342 2.91 -9.39 -3.26
C ASP A 342 3.24 -10.03 -4.62
N ARG A 343 2.20 -10.51 -5.33
CA ARG A 343 2.29 -11.16 -6.64
C ARG A 343 1.75 -10.21 -7.69
N PHE A 344 2.56 -9.97 -8.71
CA PHE A 344 2.22 -9.06 -9.80
C PHE A 344 2.30 -9.80 -11.14
N THR A 345 1.41 -9.41 -12.06
CA THR A 345 1.50 -9.80 -13.47
C THR A 345 1.83 -8.58 -14.31
N ARG A 346 2.96 -8.59 -15.01
CA ARG A 346 3.38 -7.50 -15.90
C ARG A 346 2.50 -7.45 -17.14
N HIS A 347 2.11 -6.24 -17.51
CA HIS A 347 1.42 -5.94 -18.77
C HIS A 347 2.33 -5.19 -19.73
N PRO A 348 2.06 -5.25 -21.05
CA PRO A 348 2.79 -4.47 -22.04
C PRO A 348 2.85 -2.98 -21.69
N ALA A 349 3.92 -2.31 -22.09
CA ALA A 349 4.05 -0.87 -21.95
C ALA A 349 2.86 -0.17 -22.62
N GLY A 350 2.31 0.84 -21.94
CA GLY A 350 1.26 1.69 -22.53
C GLY A 350 1.85 2.61 -23.60
N SER A 351 0.99 3.21 -24.42
CA SER A 351 1.39 4.20 -25.42
C SER A 351 2.01 5.42 -24.74
N GLY A 352 3.35 5.44 -24.61
CA GLY A 352 4.10 6.65 -24.23
C GLY A 352 4.82 6.65 -22.90
N GLY A 353 4.94 5.53 -22.16
CA GLY A 353 5.67 5.50 -20.89
C GLY A 353 6.54 4.25 -20.70
N GLY A 354 7.73 4.40 -20.09
CA GLY A 354 8.61 3.29 -19.71
C GLY A 354 8.34 2.69 -18.33
N HIS A 355 7.35 3.20 -17.61
CA HIS A 355 7.01 2.74 -16.27
C HIS A 355 6.44 1.30 -16.27
N LEU A 356 6.73 0.51 -15.23
CA LEU A 356 6.15 -0.81 -15.05
C LEU A 356 4.62 -0.69 -15.00
N ARG A 357 3.95 -1.48 -15.83
CA ARG A 357 2.50 -1.69 -15.77
C ARG A 357 2.24 -3.11 -15.30
N ALA A 358 1.46 -3.25 -14.23
CA ALA A 358 1.15 -4.57 -13.70
C ALA A 358 -0.21 -4.60 -12.99
N THR A 359 -0.84 -5.76 -12.96
CA THR A 359 -1.91 -6.08 -12.01
C THR A 359 -1.30 -6.58 -10.70
N VAL A 360 -2.01 -6.34 -9.59
CA VAL A 360 -1.70 -6.91 -8.28
C VAL A 360 -2.63 -8.09 -8.06
N ASP A 361 -2.08 -9.30 -8.08
CA ASP A 361 -2.87 -10.54 -8.07
C ASP A 361 -3.18 -11.03 -6.64
N GLY A 362 -2.58 -10.41 -5.64
CA GLY A 362 -2.70 -10.73 -4.23
C GLY A 362 -1.34 -10.97 -3.58
N ARG A 363 -1.32 -11.78 -2.52
CA ARG A 363 -0.10 -12.04 -1.76
C ARG A 363 0.15 -13.54 -1.65
N ALA A 364 1.41 -13.94 -1.72
CA ALA A 364 1.82 -15.33 -1.46
C ALA A 364 1.44 -15.78 -0.03
N ASP A 365 1.47 -14.85 0.93
CA ASP A 365 1.05 -15.07 2.33
C ASP A 365 -0.45 -15.37 2.49
N ASP A 366 -1.27 -15.15 1.47
CA ASP A 366 -2.70 -15.46 1.47
C ASP A 366 -3.00 -16.87 0.95
N THR A 367 -2.00 -17.57 0.39
CA THR A 367 -2.13 -18.92 -0.14
C THR A 367 -2.30 -19.92 1.00
N PHE A 368 -3.38 -20.71 0.96
CA PHE A 368 -3.61 -21.77 1.91
C PHE A 368 -2.83 -23.03 1.52
N ARG A 369 -2.20 -23.69 2.49
CA ARG A 369 -1.40 -24.89 2.24
C ARG A 369 -1.97 -26.08 3.00
N TYR A 370 -2.20 -27.19 2.27
CA TYR A 370 -2.69 -28.46 2.81
C TYR A 370 -1.78 -29.59 2.31
N GLY A 371 -0.72 -29.87 3.08
CA GLY A 371 0.34 -30.77 2.59
C GLY A 371 0.96 -30.22 1.32
N ASP A 372 0.93 -31.00 0.24
CA ASP A 372 1.47 -30.62 -1.06
C ASP A 372 0.53 -29.73 -1.89
N VAL A 373 -0.72 -29.52 -1.44
CA VAL A 373 -1.70 -28.68 -2.14
C VAL A 373 -1.54 -27.22 -1.71
N ALA A 374 -1.20 -26.35 -2.66
CA ALA A 374 -1.20 -24.89 -2.50
C ALA A 374 -2.47 -24.31 -3.14
N LEU A 375 -3.39 -23.84 -2.31
CA LEU A 375 -4.66 -23.27 -2.74
C LEU A 375 -4.53 -21.76 -2.94
N ASP A 376 -4.64 -21.30 -4.19
CA ASP A 376 -4.69 -19.88 -4.48
C ASP A 376 -6.02 -19.27 -4.01
N PRO A 377 -6.01 -18.12 -3.31
CA PRO A 377 -7.21 -17.39 -2.92
C PRO A 377 -8.22 -17.11 -4.05
N LEU A 378 -7.75 -17.10 -5.30
CA LEU A 378 -8.61 -16.89 -6.48
C LEU A 378 -9.74 -17.93 -6.58
N VAL A 379 -9.49 -19.15 -6.16
CA VAL A 379 -10.51 -20.22 -6.10
C VAL A 379 -11.71 -19.78 -5.28
N ILE A 380 -11.45 -19.25 -4.08
CA ILE A 380 -12.48 -18.77 -3.16
C ILE A 380 -13.10 -17.47 -3.67
N ARG A 381 -12.28 -16.54 -4.15
CA ARG A 381 -12.75 -15.26 -4.71
C ARG A 381 -13.73 -15.46 -5.86
N THR A 382 -13.48 -16.43 -6.73
CA THR A 382 -14.35 -16.74 -7.87
C THR A 382 -15.77 -17.13 -7.44
N VAL A 383 -15.91 -17.85 -6.33
CA VAL A 383 -17.22 -18.20 -5.75
C VAL A 383 -17.87 -16.99 -5.08
N MET A 384 -17.09 -16.25 -4.28
CA MET A 384 -17.60 -15.10 -3.53
C MET A 384 -18.12 -13.98 -4.44
N VAL A 385 -17.43 -13.70 -5.54
CA VAL A 385 -17.89 -12.72 -6.57
C VAL A 385 -19.25 -13.09 -7.18
N ARG A 386 -19.55 -14.40 -7.26
CA ARG A 386 -20.85 -14.90 -7.75
C ARG A 386 -21.92 -14.98 -6.67
N THR A 387 -21.65 -14.46 -5.47
CA THR A 387 -22.57 -14.43 -4.32
C THR A 387 -22.95 -12.98 -4.01
N PRO A 388 -23.94 -12.37 -4.72
CA PRO A 388 -24.24 -10.93 -4.60
C PRO A 388 -24.67 -10.50 -3.20
N ALA A 389 -25.20 -11.43 -2.39
CA ALA A 389 -25.58 -11.17 -1.00
C ALA A 389 -24.36 -10.96 -0.07
N ALA A 390 -23.16 -11.43 -0.45
CA ALA A 390 -21.96 -11.29 0.36
C ALA A 390 -21.32 -9.91 0.14
N LEU A 391 -21.53 -9.00 1.07
CA LEU A 391 -20.95 -7.64 1.04
C LEU A 391 -19.46 -7.66 1.42
N GLU A 392 -19.13 -8.41 2.46
CA GLU A 392 -17.77 -8.56 2.95
C GLU A 392 -17.55 -9.96 3.50
N TYR A 393 -16.33 -10.47 3.40
CA TYR A 393 -16.03 -11.80 3.92
C TYR A 393 -14.59 -11.92 4.41
N GLN A 394 -14.39 -12.88 5.31
CA GLN A 394 -13.08 -13.30 5.81
C GLN A 394 -13.01 -14.82 5.84
N VAL A 395 -11.92 -15.38 5.36
CA VAL A 395 -11.71 -16.83 5.23
C VAL A 395 -10.53 -17.24 6.09
N HIS A 396 -10.77 -18.14 7.00
CA HIS A 396 -9.75 -18.78 7.83
C HIS A 396 -9.46 -20.16 7.29
N GLN A 397 -8.20 -20.48 7.07
CA GLN A 397 -7.76 -21.83 6.82
C GLN A 397 -8.00 -22.68 8.06
N THR A 398 -8.45 -23.91 7.86
CA THR A 398 -8.51 -24.94 8.90
C THR A 398 -7.66 -26.14 8.47
N SER A 399 -7.45 -27.11 9.32
CA SER A 399 -6.66 -28.31 8.98
C SER A 399 -7.22 -29.12 7.81
N ARG A 400 -8.53 -29.00 7.50
CA ARG A 400 -9.23 -29.80 6.47
C ARG A 400 -10.08 -28.97 5.52
N GLY A 401 -9.93 -27.66 5.49
CA GLY A 401 -10.75 -26.80 4.65
C GLY A 401 -10.79 -25.35 5.14
N ILE A 402 -11.96 -24.72 5.13
CA ILE A 402 -12.10 -23.29 5.42
C ILE A 402 -13.30 -22.95 6.30
N ASP A 403 -13.12 -21.97 7.17
CA ASP A 403 -14.19 -21.25 7.86
C ASP A 403 -14.38 -19.87 7.22
N VAL A 404 -15.60 -19.56 6.77
CA VAL A 404 -15.92 -18.31 6.07
C VAL A 404 -16.90 -17.50 6.91
N ALA A 405 -16.46 -16.32 7.36
CA ALA A 405 -17.29 -15.30 7.98
C ALA A 405 -17.80 -14.35 6.89
N VAL A 406 -19.11 -14.14 6.82
CA VAL A 406 -19.73 -13.32 5.76
C VAL A 406 -20.62 -12.24 6.37
N VAL A 407 -20.37 -10.99 6.00
CA VAL A 407 -21.33 -9.89 6.18
C VAL A 407 -22.24 -9.90 4.95
N ALA A 408 -23.53 -10.08 5.16
CA ALA A 408 -24.45 -10.24 4.03
C ALA A 408 -25.62 -9.24 4.06
N SER A 409 -25.98 -8.73 2.87
CA SER A 409 -27.21 -7.99 2.65
C SER A 409 -28.36 -8.97 2.37
N GLY A 410 -29.41 -8.93 3.20
CA GLY A 410 -30.56 -9.80 3.01
C GLY A 410 -30.32 -11.28 3.35
N ARG A 411 -30.99 -12.18 2.64
CA ARG A 411 -30.93 -13.62 2.88
C ARG A 411 -29.69 -14.21 2.18
N LEU A 412 -28.83 -14.89 2.94
CA LEU A 412 -27.70 -15.67 2.45
C LEU A 412 -28.02 -17.16 2.57
N ASP A 413 -27.91 -17.90 1.48
CA ASP A 413 -28.00 -19.36 1.51
C ASP A 413 -26.63 -19.94 1.87
N HIS A 414 -26.48 -20.28 3.16
CA HIS A 414 -25.23 -20.77 3.70
C HIS A 414 -24.85 -22.15 3.12
N ALA A 415 -25.84 -23.01 2.86
CA ALA A 415 -25.59 -24.35 2.34
C ALA A 415 -25.12 -24.28 0.88
N ALA A 416 -25.82 -23.54 0.02
CA ALA A 416 -25.44 -23.36 -1.37
C ALA A 416 -24.05 -22.72 -1.50
N LEU A 417 -23.72 -21.73 -0.64
CA LEU A 417 -22.40 -21.10 -0.65
C LEU A 417 -21.31 -22.08 -0.18
N ALA A 418 -21.57 -22.86 0.87
CA ALA A 418 -20.62 -23.88 1.35
C ALA A 418 -20.37 -24.95 0.29
N ASP A 419 -21.40 -25.41 -0.40
CA ASP A 419 -21.30 -26.40 -1.48
C ASP A 419 -20.49 -25.86 -2.66
N ALA A 420 -20.77 -24.61 -3.09
CA ALA A 420 -20.01 -23.97 -4.18
C ALA A 420 -18.53 -23.79 -3.84
N LEU A 421 -18.21 -23.38 -2.61
CA LEU A 421 -16.83 -23.28 -2.13
C LEU A 421 -16.18 -24.65 -2.06
N GLY A 422 -16.89 -25.66 -1.53
CA GLY A 422 -16.41 -27.04 -1.47
C GLY A 422 -16.10 -27.62 -2.85
N CYS A 423 -16.94 -27.33 -3.86
CA CYS A 423 -16.66 -27.70 -5.26
C CYS A 423 -15.39 -27.03 -5.78
N GLY A 424 -15.20 -25.73 -5.54
CA GLY A 424 -13.98 -25.01 -5.94
C GLY A 424 -12.72 -25.58 -5.29
N LEU A 425 -12.78 -25.88 -3.99
CA LEU A 425 -11.67 -26.48 -3.25
C LEU A 425 -11.31 -27.89 -3.76
N ARG A 426 -12.30 -28.73 -4.08
CA ARG A 426 -12.08 -30.05 -4.68
C ARG A 426 -11.45 -29.93 -6.06
N ALA A 427 -11.93 -29.02 -6.89
CA ALA A 427 -11.35 -28.77 -8.21
C ALA A 427 -9.89 -28.29 -8.13
N ALA A 428 -9.50 -27.62 -7.05
CA ALA A 428 -8.13 -27.20 -6.77
C ALA A 428 -7.27 -28.30 -6.10
N GLY A 429 -7.78 -29.53 -5.95
CA GLY A 429 -7.03 -30.69 -5.48
C GLY A 429 -7.20 -31.04 -3.99
N LEU A 430 -8.08 -30.35 -3.25
CA LEU A 430 -8.29 -30.65 -1.84
C LEU A 430 -9.31 -31.82 -1.69
N THR A 431 -8.87 -32.93 -1.08
CA THR A 431 -9.73 -34.09 -0.84
C THR A 431 -10.67 -33.83 0.34
N ASP A 432 -11.97 -34.03 0.12
CA ASP A 432 -13.04 -33.90 1.12
C ASP A 432 -12.95 -32.62 1.99
N PRO A 433 -12.96 -31.42 1.36
CA PRO A 433 -12.81 -30.17 2.09
C PRO A 433 -14.00 -29.89 2.99
N GLN A 434 -13.73 -29.53 4.24
CA GLN A 434 -14.72 -29.04 5.18
C GLN A 434 -14.90 -27.53 4.99
N VAL A 435 -16.12 -27.10 4.69
CA VAL A 435 -16.47 -25.69 4.53
C VAL A 435 -17.53 -25.31 5.54
N ARG A 436 -17.23 -24.33 6.38
CA ARG A 436 -18.20 -23.75 7.30
C ARG A 436 -18.44 -22.30 6.91
N VAL A 437 -19.70 -21.92 6.71
CA VAL A 437 -20.12 -20.54 6.44
C VAL A 437 -20.93 -20.03 7.63
N ARG A 438 -20.55 -18.87 8.14
CA ARG A 438 -21.29 -18.18 9.21
C ARG A 438 -21.54 -16.73 8.85
N ARG A 439 -22.75 -16.26 9.13
CA ARG A 439 -23.08 -14.84 9.02
C ARG A 439 -22.53 -14.10 10.24
N VAL A 440 -21.94 -12.92 10.01
CA VAL A 440 -21.43 -12.02 11.04
C VAL A 440 -21.92 -10.60 10.79
N SER A 441 -21.91 -9.76 11.80
CA SER A 441 -22.24 -8.34 11.68
C SER A 441 -21.06 -7.55 11.09
N ASP A 442 -19.81 -7.96 11.36
CA ASP A 442 -18.57 -7.37 10.83
C ASP A 442 -17.48 -8.44 10.78
N VAL A 443 -16.50 -8.27 9.89
CA VAL A 443 -15.30 -9.11 9.85
C VAL A 443 -14.22 -8.56 10.75
N ALA A 444 -13.33 -9.43 11.24
CA ALA A 444 -12.21 -9.00 12.08
C ALA A 444 -11.26 -8.08 11.30
N ARG A 445 -10.88 -6.98 11.93
CA ARG A 445 -9.99 -5.95 11.37
C ARG A 445 -8.77 -5.77 12.23
N HIS A 446 -7.67 -5.32 11.60
CA HIS A 446 -6.48 -4.94 12.34
C HIS A 446 -6.81 -3.75 13.25
N PRO A 447 -6.53 -3.83 14.57
CA PRO A 447 -7.01 -2.83 15.53
C PRO A 447 -6.46 -1.41 15.25
N GLU A 448 -5.25 -1.28 14.72
CA GLU A 448 -4.63 0.02 14.47
C GLU A 448 -4.93 0.55 13.07
N THR A 449 -4.99 -0.32 12.04
CA THR A 449 -5.13 0.12 10.64
C THR A 449 -6.56 0.07 10.13
N GLY A 450 -7.44 -0.66 10.77
CA GLY A 450 -8.80 -0.93 10.30
C GLY A 450 -8.86 -1.81 9.04
N LYS A 451 -7.72 -2.34 8.56
CA LYS A 451 -7.69 -3.23 7.38
C LYS A 451 -8.29 -4.58 7.70
N ALA A 452 -9.12 -5.07 6.79
CA ALA A 452 -9.57 -6.46 6.82
C ALA A 452 -8.55 -7.34 6.10
N ARG A 453 -8.09 -8.40 6.74
CA ARG A 453 -7.35 -9.48 6.07
C ARG A 453 -8.35 -10.51 5.59
N ARG A 454 -8.55 -10.62 4.28
CA ARG A 454 -9.57 -11.51 3.70
C ARG A 454 -9.22 -12.98 3.83
N PHE A 455 -7.95 -13.34 3.74
CA PHE A 455 -7.46 -14.72 3.79
C PHE A 455 -6.47 -14.87 4.95
N ILE A 456 -6.76 -15.81 5.84
CA ILE A 456 -5.98 -16.05 7.07
C ILE A 456 -5.52 -17.50 7.03
N PRO A 457 -4.29 -17.77 6.55
CA PRO A 457 -3.67 -19.09 6.65
C PRO A 457 -3.44 -19.51 8.11
N CYS A 458 -3.30 -20.82 8.36
CA CYS A 458 -2.92 -21.39 9.65
C CYS A 458 -1.44 -21.13 9.95
#